data_f2d5963d16618cfcdf775e8e9613c219
#
_entry.id   f2d5963d16618cfcdf775e8e9613c219
#
_cell.length_a   1.000
_cell.length_b   1.000
_cell.length_c   1.000
_cell.angle_alpha   90.00
_cell.angle_beta   90.00
_cell.angle_gamma   90.00
#
_symmetry.space_group_name_H-M   'P 1'
#
loop_
_entity.id
_entity.type
_entity.pdbx_description
1 polymer ?
#
loop_
_entity_poly.entity_id
_entity_poly.type
_entity_poly.pdbx_seq_one_letter_code
_entity_poly.pdbx_strand_id
1 'polypeptide(L)'
;MVNEKSSTVGVNIQEKATMIWNVADVLRGPFKPHEYGLVILPMTVVKRFHDCLLPTHDAVIEQYEKVKKLAVIDGFLTRASGYQFYNTSRFTFESLLADPDNIEANFRDYLAGFSNNVQDVLAKFDFDNIIRRMVECNSLYLVIKEFNSPKGYLGPDKISAVDCGYIFEDLVKRFSESFGEEAGAHFTSRDIIYLMTDLLLCDAKLDDGNVTVYDMTMGTSQMLSCMEERIHELNSDVEVTCFGQEFNPSTFAIAKADMMIRGGDPNNMRFGDTLSDDQFPCFTFRYCISNPPFGIDWKREQKAVEAEAAKGKLGRFAPGLPKISDGQQLFVLNGLSKLAPGGKMAIIQNGSPLFAGDAGSGPSNIRQYILENDWLDVIVQLSTDQFMNTGISTYIWVLCKDKPAYRCGKVQLIDASHCYEQRRKAIGTKRNDISDHCRELIVQAYGEYRNNAVYGDKSGVYCESKIFGSEDFGYNKIVVERPQRDENGEIVMKRGKPVADTALRDTENVPLVQDIDAYFAREVLPYAPDAWIDKSKTKVGYEIPMTRYFYEYQPPEPVDDIVERIQKLEREIADSLNTLFHKEG
;
A
#
# COMPACT_ATOMS: atom_id res chain seq x y z
N MET A 1 22.99 -23.46 3.19
CA MET A 1 24.06 -22.48 2.95
C MET A 1 23.50 -21.22 2.28
N VAL A 2 22.44 -20.63 2.84
CA VAL A 2 21.79 -19.41 2.32
C VAL A 2 21.86 -18.23 3.33
N ASN A 3 22.33 -18.47 4.56
CA ASN A 3 22.23 -17.49 5.65
C ASN A 3 23.44 -16.55 5.85
N GLU A 4 24.52 -16.67 5.10
CA GLU A 4 25.69 -15.78 5.32
C GLU A 4 25.74 -14.57 4.38
N LYS A 5 25.03 -14.58 3.23
CA LYS A 5 25.02 -13.45 2.30
C LYS A 5 24.07 -12.32 2.71
N SER A 6 22.98 -12.62 3.40
CA SER A 6 22.00 -11.58 3.81
C SER A 6 22.48 -10.71 4.97
N SER A 7 23.32 -11.24 5.86
CA SER A 7 23.80 -10.48 7.03
C SER A 7 24.90 -9.47 6.70
N THR A 8 25.75 -9.74 5.72
CA THR A 8 26.82 -8.83 5.29
C THR A 8 26.32 -7.67 4.44
N VAL A 9 25.34 -7.91 3.58
CA VAL A 9 24.68 -6.86 2.79
C VAL A 9 23.88 -5.92 3.70
N GLY A 10 23.08 -6.44 4.63
CA GLY A 10 22.30 -5.64 5.57
C GLY A 10 23.11 -4.68 6.45
N VAL A 11 24.31 -5.10 6.89
CA VAL A 11 25.21 -4.25 7.69
C VAL A 11 25.75 -3.08 6.86
N ASN A 12 26.11 -3.30 5.59
CA ASN A 12 26.64 -2.25 4.71
C ASN A 12 25.57 -1.20 4.36
N ILE A 13 24.34 -1.59 4.11
CA ILE A 13 23.21 -0.69 3.83
C ILE A 13 22.94 0.22 5.03
N GLN A 14 22.85 -0.36 6.23
CA GLN A 14 22.57 0.39 7.45
C GLN A 14 23.70 1.36 7.83
N GLU A 15 24.95 0.99 7.57
CA GLU A 15 26.11 1.87 7.75
C GLU A 15 26.03 3.05 6.76
N LYS A 16 25.69 2.80 5.49
CA LYS A 16 25.53 3.83 4.47
C LYS A 16 24.39 4.79 4.79
N ALA A 17 23.21 4.26 5.10
CA ALA A 17 22.06 5.07 5.48
C ALA A 17 22.35 5.91 6.74
N THR A 18 23.07 5.36 7.71
CA THR A 18 23.48 6.10 8.92
C THR A 18 24.46 7.21 8.60
N MET A 19 25.42 6.98 7.71
CA MET A 19 26.36 8.03 7.26
C MET A 19 25.62 9.17 6.56
N ILE A 20 24.72 8.84 5.62
CA ILE A 20 23.91 9.84 4.93
C ILE A 20 23.03 10.61 5.93
N TRP A 21 22.46 9.90 6.92
CA TRP A 21 21.71 10.53 8.00
C TRP A 21 22.54 11.52 8.83
N ASN A 22 23.83 11.28 9.03
CA ASN A 22 24.71 12.16 9.79
C ASN A 22 24.88 13.54 9.14
N VAL A 23 24.55 13.70 7.83
CA VAL A 23 24.43 15.02 7.19
C VAL A 23 23.43 15.92 7.93
N ALA A 24 22.45 15.34 8.60
CA ALA A 24 21.52 16.08 9.45
C ALA A 24 22.23 16.90 10.56
N ASP A 25 23.39 16.48 11.04
CA ASP A 25 24.16 17.23 12.02
C ASP A 25 24.72 18.54 11.44
N VAL A 26 25.07 18.55 10.15
CA VAL A 26 25.50 19.75 9.42
C VAL A 26 24.33 20.72 9.21
N LEU A 27 23.11 20.19 9.10
CA LEU A 27 21.89 20.97 8.84
C LEU A 27 21.27 21.51 10.13
N ARG A 28 21.73 21.06 11.29
CA ARG A 28 21.18 21.46 12.61
C ARG A 28 21.37 22.96 12.86
N GLY A 29 20.27 23.63 13.14
CA GLY A 29 20.21 25.09 13.33
C GLY A 29 19.65 25.82 12.12
N PRO A 30 20.31 25.76 10.93
CA PRO A 30 19.78 26.39 9.71
C PRO A 30 18.48 25.77 9.19
N PHE A 31 18.32 24.45 9.35
CA PHE A 31 17.12 23.71 8.95
C PHE A 31 16.44 23.14 10.19
N LYS A 32 15.12 23.10 10.17
CA LYS A 32 14.35 22.36 11.18
C LYS A 32 14.46 20.86 10.91
N PRO A 33 14.32 20.00 11.94
CA PRO A 33 14.41 18.55 11.77
C PRO A 33 13.54 18.01 10.61
N HIS A 34 12.29 18.43 10.47
CA HIS A 34 11.40 18.00 9.38
C HIS A 34 11.81 18.47 7.98
N GLU A 35 12.78 19.39 7.87
CA GLU A 35 13.29 19.88 6.60
C GLU A 35 14.57 19.12 6.14
N TYR A 36 15.19 18.30 6.98
CA TYR A 36 16.43 17.59 6.62
C TYR A 36 16.25 16.72 5.38
N GLY A 37 15.08 16.09 5.23
CA GLY A 37 14.76 15.29 4.07
C GLY A 37 14.80 16.07 2.76
N LEU A 38 14.45 17.35 2.78
CA LEU A 38 14.48 18.22 1.61
C LEU A 38 15.91 18.43 1.07
N VAL A 39 16.94 18.29 1.92
CA VAL A 39 18.35 18.38 1.54
C VAL A 39 18.91 16.99 1.26
N ILE A 40 18.71 16.05 2.18
CA ILE A 40 19.40 14.75 2.16
C ILE A 40 18.92 13.89 0.99
N LEU A 41 17.61 13.84 0.71
CA LEU A 41 17.09 13.00 -0.37
C LEU A 41 17.60 13.42 -1.75
N PRO A 42 17.46 14.69 -2.21
CA PRO A 42 17.99 15.08 -3.50
C PRO A 42 19.52 14.98 -3.57
N MET A 43 20.24 15.31 -2.50
CA MET A 43 21.70 15.13 -2.46
C MET A 43 22.11 13.66 -2.59
N THR A 44 21.37 12.74 -2.00
CA THR A 44 21.62 11.29 -2.15
C THR A 44 21.39 10.84 -3.59
N VAL A 45 20.33 11.33 -4.25
CA VAL A 45 20.07 11.07 -5.67
C VAL A 45 21.18 11.61 -6.54
N VAL A 46 21.57 12.89 -6.35
CA VAL A 46 22.69 13.52 -7.10
C VAL A 46 24.00 12.76 -6.89
N LYS A 47 24.29 12.37 -5.65
CA LYS A 47 25.50 11.59 -5.34
C LYS A 47 25.49 10.22 -5.99
N ARG A 48 24.35 9.53 -5.99
CA ARG A 48 24.22 8.24 -6.69
C ARG A 48 24.44 8.38 -8.19
N PHE A 49 23.83 9.37 -8.84
CA PHE A 49 24.06 9.65 -10.26
C PHE A 49 25.52 10.00 -10.54
N HIS A 50 26.13 10.84 -9.70
CA HIS A 50 27.54 11.17 -9.80
C HIS A 50 28.42 9.92 -9.80
N ASP A 51 28.25 9.06 -8.79
CA ASP A 51 29.10 7.88 -8.60
C ASP A 51 28.87 6.82 -9.70
N CYS A 52 27.66 6.73 -10.25
CA CYS A 52 27.39 5.89 -11.42
C CYS A 52 28.11 6.39 -12.67
N LEU A 53 28.17 7.72 -12.87
CA LEU A 53 28.79 8.33 -14.03
C LEU A 53 30.30 8.50 -13.92
N LEU A 54 30.86 8.47 -12.71
CA LEU A 54 32.28 8.75 -12.47
C LEU A 54 33.25 7.92 -13.34
N PRO A 55 33.04 6.61 -13.55
CA PRO A 55 33.92 5.80 -14.40
C PRO A 55 33.91 6.19 -15.86
N THR A 56 32.83 6.82 -16.35
CA THR A 56 32.66 7.19 -17.77
C THR A 56 32.66 8.71 -18.00
N HIS A 57 32.91 9.50 -16.95
CA HIS A 57 32.86 10.96 -16.98
C HIS A 57 33.66 11.57 -18.11
N ASP A 58 34.95 11.21 -18.23
CA ASP A 58 35.84 11.76 -19.25
C ASP A 58 35.39 11.39 -20.67
N ALA A 59 34.89 10.17 -20.88
CA ALA A 59 34.34 9.72 -22.15
C ALA A 59 33.09 10.52 -22.56
N VAL A 60 32.23 10.86 -21.59
CA VAL A 60 31.04 11.71 -21.82
C VAL A 60 31.46 13.12 -22.20
N ILE A 61 32.45 13.72 -21.50
CA ILE A 61 32.97 15.05 -21.82
C ILE A 61 33.57 15.07 -23.20
N GLU A 62 34.43 14.10 -23.53
CA GLU A 62 35.03 13.99 -24.86
C GLU A 62 33.98 13.86 -25.98
N GLN A 63 32.97 13.03 -25.74
CA GLN A 63 31.89 12.85 -26.70
C GLN A 63 31.04 14.12 -26.82
N TYR A 64 30.74 14.81 -25.70
CA TYR A 64 30.01 16.08 -25.71
C TYR A 64 30.70 17.14 -26.55
N GLU A 65 32.04 17.32 -26.44
CA GLU A 65 32.80 18.27 -27.25
C GLU A 65 32.65 17.99 -28.74
N LYS A 66 32.50 16.72 -29.15
CA LYS A 66 32.31 16.32 -30.55
C LYS A 66 30.90 16.62 -31.06
N VAL A 67 29.87 16.46 -30.19
CA VAL A 67 28.47 16.48 -30.63
C VAL A 67 27.68 17.72 -30.21
N LYS A 68 28.21 18.59 -29.35
CA LYS A 68 27.50 19.77 -28.77
C LYS A 68 26.90 20.75 -29.78
N LYS A 69 27.29 20.68 -31.06
CA LYS A 69 26.71 21.48 -32.13
C LYS A 69 25.55 20.81 -32.88
N LEU A 70 25.26 19.55 -32.55
CA LEU A 70 24.13 18.82 -33.14
C LEU A 70 22.82 19.18 -32.44
N ALA A 71 21.71 19.07 -33.15
CA ALA A 71 20.37 19.35 -32.61
C ALA A 71 19.90 18.30 -31.61
N VAL A 72 20.39 17.06 -31.72
CA VAL A 72 20.04 15.94 -30.82
C VAL A 72 21.34 15.26 -30.40
N ILE A 73 21.63 15.28 -29.11
CA ILE A 73 22.88 14.76 -28.54
C ILE A 73 22.67 13.59 -27.57
N ASP A 74 21.44 13.41 -27.03
CA ASP A 74 21.16 12.47 -25.97
C ASP A 74 21.60 11.04 -26.28
N GLY A 75 21.28 10.53 -27.48
CA GLY A 75 21.64 9.16 -27.85
C GLY A 75 23.17 8.91 -27.96
N PHE A 76 23.97 9.95 -28.20
CA PHE A 76 25.42 9.84 -28.18
C PHE A 76 25.97 9.83 -26.76
N LEU A 77 25.40 10.67 -25.89
CA LEU A 77 25.90 10.85 -24.55
C LEU A 77 25.44 9.72 -23.61
N THR A 78 24.21 9.21 -23.77
CA THR A 78 23.72 8.02 -23.04
C THR A 78 24.52 6.77 -23.41
N ARG A 79 24.93 6.62 -24.69
CA ARG A 79 25.85 5.54 -25.10
C ARG A 79 27.22 5.68 -24.46
N ALA A 80 27.75 6.91 -24.38
CA ALA A 80 29.05 7.17 -23.76
C ALA A 80 29.03 6.96 -22.25
N SER A 81 27.95 7.32 -21.58
CA SER A 81 27.77 7.14 -20.14
C SER A 81 27.49 5.68 -19.75
N GLY A 82 26.87 4.90 -20.63
CA GLY A 82 26.34 3.55 -20.32
C GLY A 82 25.03 3.55 -19.52
N TYR A 83 24.42 4.72 -19.32
CA TYR A 83 23.16 4.91 -18.60
C TYR A 83 22.16 5.70 -19.45
N GLN A 84 20.91 5.72 -19.05
CA GLN A 84 19.87 6.57 -19.67
C GLN A 84 19.98 8.06 -19.25
N PHE A 85 21.05 8.41 -18.57
CA PHE A 85 21.39 9.75 -18.12
C PHE A 85 22.89 10.00 -18.26
N TYR A 86 23.27 11.26 -18.28
CA TYR A 86 24.66 11.71 -18.40
C TYR A 86 24.87 13.05 -17.69
N ASN A 87 26.12 13.49 -17.56
CA ASN A 87 26.45 14.83 -17.10
C ASN A 87 27.56 15.39 -18.01
N THR A 88 27.37 16.60 -18.56
CA THR A 88 28.29 17.31 -19.45
C THR A 88 29.16 18.34 -18.72
N SER A 89 28.99 18.55 -17.44
CA SER A 89 29.85 19.43 -16.64
C SER A 89 31.21 18.78 -16.39
N ARG A 90 32.26 19.59 -16.35
CA ARG A 90 33.61 19.14 -16.01
C ARG A 90 33.83 18.99 -14.50
N PHE A 91 32.90 19.48 -13.70
CA PHE A 91 33.00 19.36 -12.25
C PHE A 91 32.70 17.94 -11.76
N THR A 92 33.43 17.55 -10.71
CA THR A 92 33.18 16.38 -9.86
C THR A 92 33.02 16.87 -8.44
N PHE A 93 32.51 16.04 -7.52
CA PHE A 93 32.42 16.40 -6.10
C PHE A 93 33.80 16.80 -5.52
N GLU A 94 34.89 16.17 -5.99
CA GLU A 94 36.24 16.50 -5.58
C GLU A 94 36.64 17.89 -6.06
N SER A 95 36.46 18.20 -7.36
CA SER A 95 36.81 19.49 -7.95
C SER A 95 35.94 20.64 -7.42
N LEU A 96 34.65 20.38 -7.07
CA LEU A 96 33.79 21.36 -6.40
C LEU A 96 34.37 21.80 -5.04
N LEU A 97 34.89 20.84 -4.25
CA LEU A 97 35.49 21.13 -2.95
C LEU A 97 36.86 21.82 -3.05
N ALA A 98 37.54 21.74 -4.20
CA ALA A 98 38.80 22.41 -4.43
C ALA A 98 38.66 23.94 -4.61
N ASP A 99 37.45 24.44 -4.90
CA ASP A 99 37.15 25.87 -5.09
C ASP A 99 35.97 26.32 -4.19
N PRO A 100 36.21 26.49 -2.89
CA PRO A 100 35.17 26.85 -1.92
C PRO A 100 34.51 28.22 -2.18
N ASP A 101 35.27 29.17 -2.71
CA ASP A 101 34.79 30.55 -2.91
C ASP A 101 33.74 30.63 -4.02
N ASN A 102 33.80 29.72 -5.01
CA ASN A 102 32.83 29.65 -6.09
C ASN A 102 31.89 28.43 -6.01
N ILE A 103 31.78 27.82 -4.84
CA ILE A 103 31.07 26.53 -4.65
C ILE A 103 29.63 26.57 -5.17
N GLU A 104 28.90 27.67 -4.97
CA GLU A 104 27.52 27.80 -5.46
C GLU A 104 27.48 27.77 -6.99
N ALA A 105 28.28 28.65 -7.64
CA ALA A 105 28.29 28.77 -9.10
C ALA A 105 28.73 27.46 -9.76
N ASN A 106 29.77 26.83 -9.22
CA ASN A 106 30.30 25.57 -9.70
C ASN A 106 29.33 24.41 -9.51
N PHE A 107 28.63 24.35 -8.38
CA PHE A 107 27.62 23.32 -8.11
C PHE A 107 26.39 23.48 -8.99
N ARG A 108 25.95 24.71 -9.25
CA ARG A 108 24.86 25.00 -10.19
C ARG A 108 25.23 24.60 -11.63
N ASP A 109 26.45 24.87 -12.07
CA ASP A 109 26.97 24.41 -13.38
C ASP A 109 26.99 22.88 -13.43
N TYR A 110 27.49 22.24 -12.36
CA TYR A 110 27.52 20.80 -12.27
C TYR A 110 26.09 20.19 -12.41
N LEU A 111 25.10 20.74 -11.73
CA LEU A 111 23.72 20.28 -11.82
C LEU A 111 23.12 20.55 -13.20
N ALA A 112 23.40 21.70 -13.80
CA ALA A 112 22.92 22.06 -15.14
C ALA A 112 23.49 21.14 -16.24
N GLY A 113 24.63 20.50 -15.98
CA GLY A 113 25.26 19.53 -16.91
C GLY A 113 24.50 18.20 -17.01
N PHE A 114 23.60 17.88 -16.11
CA PHE A 114 22.81 16.66 -16.19
C PHE A 114 21.80 16.66 -17.34
N SER A 115 21.51 15.49 -17.87
CA SER A 115 20.48 15.25 -18.88
C SER A 115 19.07 15.70 -18.41
N ASN A 116 18.18 16.01 -19.35
CA ASN A 116 16.85 16.55 -19.08
C ASN A 116 16.02 15.70 -18.12
N ASN A 117 16.09 14.38 -18.22
CA ASN A 117 15.37 13.48 -17.31
C ASN A 117 15.83 13.58 -15.85
N VAL A 118 17.13 13.86 -15.60
CA VAL A 118 17.66 14.17 -14.27
C VAL A 118 17.24 15.55 -13.82
N GLN A 119 17.25 16.55 -14.74
CA GLN A 119 16.76 17.90 -14.44
C GLN A 119 15.30 17.86 -13.97
N ASP A 120 14.46 17.06 -14.60
CA ASP A 120 13.06 16.84 -14.18
C ASP A 120 12.95 16.30 -12.75
N VAL A 121 13.84 15.34 -12.40
CA VAL A 121 13.89 14.78 -11.03
C VAL A 121 14.28 15.87 -10.03
N LEU A 122 15.31 16.68 -10.32
CA LEU A 122 15.77 17.74 -9.43
C LEU A 122 14.71 18.85 -9.26
N ALA A 123 14.00 19.20 -10.33
CA ALA A 123 12.92 20.17 -10.30
C ALA A 123 11.76 19.71 -9.38
N LYS A 124 11.45 18.41 -9.32
CA LYS A 124 10.41 17.87 -8.43
C LYS A 124 10.79 17.93 -6.95
N PHE A 125 12.07 17.97 -6.64
CA PHE A 125 12.55 18.22 -5.26
C PHE A 125 12.54 19.70 -4.88
N ASP A 126 12.24 20.64 -5.80
CA ASP A 126 12.45 22.08 -5.60
C ASP A 126 13.89 22.41 -5.17
N PHE A 127 14.85 21.66 -5.75
CA PHE A 127 16.21 21.61 -5.25
C PHE A 127 16.95 22.94 -5.41
N ASP A 128 16.57 23.76 -6.38
CA ASP A 128 17.14 25.10 -6.56
C ASP A 128 16.91 26.02 -5.33
N ASN A 129 15.71 26.01 -4.76
CA ASN A 129 15.38 26.73 -3.54
C ASN A 129 16.16 26.22 -2.32
N ILE A 130 16.37 24.89 -2.26
CA ILE A 130 17.13 24.27 -1.19
C ILE A 130 18.62 24.66 -1.27
N ILE A 131 19.20 24.69 -2.47
CA ILE A 131 20.59 25.16 -2.68
C ILE A 131 20.74 26.58 -2.20
N ARG A 132 19.83 27.49 -2.57
CA ARG A 132 19.88 28.90 -2.12
C ARG A 132 19.90 28.98 -0.59
N ARG A 133 19.03 28.25 0.09
CA ARG A 133 19.02 28.20 1.55
C ARG A 133 20.31 27.64 2.15
N MET A 134 20.89 26.59 1.54
CA MET A 134 22.19 26.06 1.98
C MET A 134 23.32 27.08 1.84
N VAL A 135 23.30 27.90 0.79
CA VAL A 135 24.26 28.98 0.58
C VAL A 135 24.10 30.09 1.62
N GLU A 136 22.86 30.56 1.84
CA GLU A 136 22.55 31.59 2.84
C GLU A 136 23.00 31.17 4.26
N CYS A 137 22.99 29.88 4.56
CA CYS A 137 23.40 29.33 5.85
C CYS A 137 24.85 28.83 5.88
N ASN A 138 25.65 29.02 4.82
CA ASN A 138 27.02 28.52 4.69
C ASN A 138 27.15 26.99 4.88
N SER A 139 26.09 26.21 4.57
CA SER A 139 26.08 24.77 4.76
C SER A 139 26.38 23.95 3.49
N LEU A 140 26.27 24.56 2.29
CA LEU A 140 26.43 23.87 1.01
C LEU A 140 27.76 23.13 0.90
N TYR A 141 28.88 23.83 1.19
CA TYR A 141 30.21 23.23 1.17
C TYR A 141 30.33 22.01 2.12
N LEU A 142 29.80 22.16 3.33
CA LEU A 142 29.87 21.10 4.34
C LEU A 142 29.03 19.88 3.93
N VAL A 143 27.84 20.09 3.36
CA VAL A 143 26.99 19.01 2.85
C VAL A 143 27.70 18.27 1.70
N ILE A 144 28.25 18.97 0.72
CA ILE A 144 29.00 18.35 -0.40
C ILE A 144 30.20 17.56 0.16
N LYS A 145 30.92 18.11 1.15
CA LYS A 145 32.06 17.46 1.79
C LYS A 145 31.69 16.15 2.47
N GLU A 146 30.58 16.12 3.22
CA GLU A 146 30.10 14.89 3.86
C GLU A 146 29.77 13.83 2.82
N PHE A 147 29.04 14.18 1.74
CA PHE A 147 28.76 13.26 0.64
C PHE A 147 30.01 12.82 -0.13
N ASN A 148 31.09 13.60 -0.17
CA ASN A 148 32.35 13.24 -0.82
C ASN A 148 33.29 12.43 0.10
N SER A 149 32.87 12.11 1.31
CA SER A 149 33.67 11.24 2.21
C SER A 149 33.77 9.81 1.63
N PRO A 150 34.81 9.04 1.96
CA PRO A 150 34.95 7.65 1.52
C PRO A 150 33.74 6.77 1.89
N LYS A 151 33.10 7.08 3.01
CA LYS A 151 31.84 6.42 3.43
C LYS A 151 30.63 6.84 2.60
N GLY A 152 30.67 8.03 2.00
CA GLY A 152 29.61 8.60 1.14
C GLY A 152 29.58 8.04 -0.28
N TYR A 153 30.49 7.17 -0.66
CA TYR A 153 30.51 6.57 -1.98
C TYR A 153 29.33 5.62 -2.21
N LEU A 154 28.58 5.85 -3.29
CA LEU A 154 27.36 5.12 -3.68
C LEU A 154 27.48 4.49 -5.08
N GLY A 155 28.69 4.23 -5.58
CA GLY A 155 28.93 3.67 -6.92
C GLY A 155 28.43 2.22 -7.08
N PRO A 156 28.10 1.81 -8.32
CA PRO A 156 27.47 0.52 -8.61
C PRO A 156 28.38 -0.68 -8.35
N ASP A 157 29.69 -0.47 -8.27
CA ASP A 157 30.71 -1.47 -7.91
C ASP A 157 30.64 -1.92 -6.45
N LYS A 158 30.06 -1.08 -5.57
CA LYS A 158 29.90 -1.36 -4.12
C LYS A 158 28.46 -1.43 -3.65
N ILE A 159 27.58 -0.68 -4.29
CA ILE A 159 26.17 -0.58 -3.94
C ILE A 159 25.36 -0.92 -5.19
N SER A 160 24.72 -2.07 -5.21
CA SER A 160 23.82 -2.45 -6.31
C SER A 160 22.64 -1.49 -6.42
N ALA A 161 21.88 -1.55 -7.51
CA ALA A 161 20.64 -0.78 -7.66
C ALA A 161 19.62 -1.15 -6.57
N VAL A 162 19.52 -2.45 -6.27
CA VAL A 162 18.66 -2.99 -5.21
C VAL A 162 19.07 -2.41 -3.85
N ASP A 163 20.36 -2.45 -3.50
CA ASP A 163 20.88 -1.90 -2.24
C ASP A 163 20.64 -0.40 -2.12
N CYS A 164 20.74 0.32 -3.24
CA CYS A 164 20.42 1.75 -3.28
C CYS A 164 18.95 2.02 -2.96
N GLY A 165 18.03 1.20 -3.48
CA GLY A 165 16.61 1.23 -3.12
C GLY A 165 16.41 1.02 -1.60
N TYR A 166 17.12 0.08 -0.98
CA TYR A 166 17.11 -0.12 0.48
C TYR A 166 17.61 1.10 1.26
N ILE A 167 18.65 1.79 0.75
CA ILE A 167 19.15 3.03 1.37
C ILE A 167 18.09 4.12 1.34
N PHE A 168 17.45 4.35 0.20
CA PHE A 168 16.36 5.32 0.08
C PHE A 168 15.19 4.97 0.99
N GLU A 169 14.82 3.70 1.05
CA GLU A 169 13.79 3.20 1.95
C GLU A 169 14.10 3.53 3.42
N ASP A 170 15.32 3.22 3.90
CA ASP A 170 15.73 3.50 5.27
C ASP A 170 15.75 5.01 5.57
N LEU A 171 16.18 5.83 4.61
CA LEU A 171 16.14 7.29 4.73
C LEU A 171 14.71 7.82 4.83
N VAL A 172 13.82 7.45 3.90
CA VAL A 172 12.41 7.85 3.92
C VAL A 172 11.74 7.40 5.22
N LYS A 173 12.03 6.19 5.68
CA LYS A 173 11.54 5.67 6.96
C LYS A 173 12.02 6.53 8.15
N ARG A 174 13.32 6.85 8.25
CA ARG A 174 13.85 7.72 9.32
C ARG A 174 13.24 9.11 9.31
N PHE A 175 12.98 9.64 8.11
CA PHE A 175 12.27 10.92 7.98
C PHE A 175 10.84 10.80 8.47
N SER A 176 10.12 9.73 8.14
CA SER A 176 8.75 9.51 8.61
C SER A 176 8.67 9.34 10.13
N GLU A 177 9.60 8.61 10.74
CA GLU A 177 9.70 8.45 12.20
C GLU A 177 9.95 9.78 12.93
N SER A 178 10.70 10.69 12.29
CA SER A 178 11.11 11.97 12.91
C SER A 178 10.04 13.05 12.81
N PHE A 179 9.06 12.97 11.92
CA PHE A 179 8.23 14.11 11.50
C PHE A 179 6.72 13.95 11.63
N GLY A 180 6.21 12.77 12.04
CA GLY A 180 4.77 12.57 12.28
C GLY A 180 3.87 12.75 11.06
N GLU A 181 2.89 11.92 10.94
CA GLU A 181 1.68 11.91 10.11
C GLU A 181 1.80 11.82 8.57
N GLU A 182 2.51 12.67 7.85
CA GLU A 182 2.43 12.63 6.37
C GLU A 182 3.45 11.71 5.69
N ALA A 183 4.66 11.61 6.21
CA ALA A 183 5.72 10.82 5.58
C ALA A 183 5.58 9.30 5.78
N GLY A 184 4.94 8.85 6.86
CA GLY A 184 4.66 7.42 7.12
C GLY A 184 3.60 6.81 6.22
N ALA A 185 2.75 7.64 5.58
CA ALA A 185 1.70 7.17 4.68
C ALA A 185 2.25 6.54 3.38
N HIS A 186 3.53 6.79 3.05
CA HIS A 186 4.14 6.37 1.80
C HIS A 186 5.03 5.12 1.92
N PHE A 187 5.05 4.47 3.09
CA PHE A 187 5.94 3.33 3.32
C PHE A 187 5.18 2.02 3.56
N THR A 188 5.45 1.03 2.72
CA THR A 188 5.00 -0.35 2.91
C THR A 188 6.22 -1.22 3.20
N SER A 189 6.21 -1.95 4.31
CA SER A 189 7.33 -2.82 4.67
C SER A 189 7.45 -4.03 3.74
N ARG A 190 8.68 -4.48 3.48
CA ARG A 190 8.98 -5.53 2.50
C ARG A 190 8.32 -6.86 2.80
N ASP A 191 8.15 -7.21 4.08
CA ASP A 191 7.44 -8.42 4.49
C ASP A 191 6.01 -8.48 3.91
N ILE A 192 5.31 -7.36 3.91
CA ILE A 192 3.97 -7.23 3.31
C ILE A 192 4.05 -7.26 1.79
N ILE A 193 5.03 -6.56 1.19
CA ILE A 193 5.21 -6.54 -0.26
C ILE A 193 5.51 -7.94 -0.79
N TYR A 194 6.39 -8.69 -0.14
CA TYR A 194 6.69 -10.08 -0.52
C TYR A 194 5.48 -10.99 -0.40
N LEU A 195 4.64 -10.83 0.64
CA LEU A 195 3.39 -11.57 0.73
C LEU A 195 2.46 -11.25 -0.44
N MET A 196 2.25 -9.97 -0.75
CA MET A 196 1.41 -9.57 -1.88
C MET A 196 1.94 -10.10 -3.21
N THR A 197 3.24 -10.05 -3.40
CA THR A 197 3.93 -10.55 -4.61
C THR A 197 3.77 -12.05 -4.75
N ASP A 198 4.00 -12.81 -3.68
CA ASP A 198 3.87 -14.27 -3.69
C ASP A 198 2.41 -14.71 -3.91
N LEU A 199 1.42 -13.96 -3.39
CA LEU A 199 -0.01 -14.20 -3.69
C LEU A 199 -0.32 -13.95 -5.17
N LEU A 200 0.23 -12.91 -5.78
CA LEU A 200 0.04 -12.63 -7.21
C LEU A 200 0.67 -13.70 -8.11
N LEU A 201 1.83 -14.22 -7.71
CA LEU A 201 2.65 -15.13 -8.51
C LEU A 201 2.44 -16.62 -8.17
N CYS A 202 1.60 -16.96 -7.20
CA CYS A 202 1.40 -18.34 -6.72
C CYS A 202 1.09 -19.33 -7.84
N ASP A 203 0.27 -18.94 -8.82
CA ASP A 203 -0.12 -19.79 -9.98
C ASP A 203 0.42 -19.21 -11.30
N ALA A 204 1.39 -18.30 -11.24
CA ALA A 204 1.82 -17.58 -12.41
C ALA A 204 2.54 -18.49 -13.41
N LYS A 205 2.08 -18.49 -14.64
CA LYS A 205 2.82 -19.01 -15.78
C LYS A 205 3.62 -17.84 -16.36
N LEU A 206 4.91 -17.84 -16.09
CA LEU A 206 5.86 -16.83 -16.55
C LEU A 206 6.61 -17.34 -17.79
N ASP A 207 5.87 -17.96 -18.73
CA ASP A 207 6.48 -18.71 -19.83
C ASP A 207 6.83 -17.83 -21.04
N ASP A 208 6.21 -16.63 -21.16
CA ASP A 208 6.30 -15.86 -22.40
C ASP A 208 6.38 -14.34 -22.19
N GLY A 209 7.40 -13.75 -22.78
CA GLY A 209 7.46 -12.37 -23.21
C GLY A 209 7.58 -11.33 -22.08
N ASN A 210 6.99 -10.18 -22.32
CA ASN A 210 7.02 -9.03 -21.41
C ASN A 210 5.88 -9.08 -20.40
N VAL A 211 6.22 -9.06 -19.12
CA VAL A 211 5.28 -8.94 -18.00
C VAL A 211 5.18 -7.48 -17.58
N THR A 212 3.96 -6.93 -17.63
CA THR A 212 3.72 -5.55 -17.18
C THR A 212 3.19 -5.52 -15.75
N VAL A 213 3.82 -4.69 -14.92
CA VAL A 213 3.44 -4.46 -13.51
C VAL A 213 3.09 -3.00 -13.31
N TYR A 214 1.99 -2.72 -12.61
CA TYR A 214 1.52 -1.36 -12.35
C TYR A 214 1.27 -1.11 -10.87
N ASP A 215 1.77 0.01 -10.38
CA ASP A 215 1.41 0.58 -9.07
C ASP A 215 0.81 1.96 -9.25
N MET A 216 -0.46 2.09 -8.85
CA MET A 216 -1.22 3.33 -8.99
C MET A 216 -0.93 4.37 -7.90
N THR A 217 -0.21 4.00 -6.86
CA THR A 217 0.23 4.85 -5.73
C THR A 217 1.66 4.47 -5.34
N MET A 218 2.56 4.52 -6.34
CA MET A 218 3.86 3.85 -6.27
C MET A 218 4.81 4.35 -5.17
N GLY A 219 4.57 5.54 -4.60
CA GLY A 219 5.48 6.12 -3.63
C GLY A 219 6.91 6.21 -4.18
N THR A 220 7.83 5.50 -3.54
CA THR A 220 9.23 5.37 -3.99
C THR A 220 9.48 4.20 -4.96
N SER A 221 8.44 3.60 -5.53
CA SER A 221 8.44 2.43 -6.44
C SER A 221 8.90 1.09 -5.86
N GLN A 222 8.96 0.96 -4.54
CA GLN A 222 9.47 -0.25 -3.88
C GLN A 222 8.66 -1.51 -4.21
N MET A 223 7.32 -1.40 -4.31
CA MET A 223 6.47 -2.55 -4.69
C MET A 223 6.80 -3.04 -6.09
N LEU A 224 7.03 -2.14 -7.03
CA LEU A 224 7.42 -2.46 -8.40
C LEU A 224 8.76 -3.18 -8.43
N SER A 225 9.75 -2.67 -7.69
CA SER A 225 11.10 -3.24 -7.61
C SER A 225 11.08 -4.66 -7.02
N CYS A 226 10.34 -4.87 -5.92
CA CYS A 226 10.22 -6.20 -5.31
C CYS A 226 9.51 -7.19 -6.22
N MET A 227 8.48 -6.73 -6.95
CA MET A 227 7.75 -7.57 -7.91
C MET A 227 8.65 -7.99 -9.08
N GLU A 228 9.43 -7.06 -9.63
CA GLU A 228 10.42 -7.32 -10.68
C GLU A 228 11.47 -8.34 -10.21
N GLU A 229 12.07 -8.12 -9.04
CA GLU A 229 13.05 -9.03 -8.43
C GLU A 229 12.46 -10.44 -8.29
N ARG A 230 11.24 -10.55 -7.77
CA ARG A 230 10.58 -11.84 -7.55
C ARG A 230 10.23 -12.57 -8.84
N ILE A 231 9.80 -11.86 -9.88
CA ILE A 231 9.56 -12.45 -11.21
C ILE A 231 10.88 -13.00 -11.78
N HIS A 232 11.98 -12.24 -11.69
CA HIS A 232 13.29 -12.68 -12.17
C HIS A 232 13.87 -13.86 -11.36
N GLU A 233 13.56 -13.98 -10.06
CA GLU A 233 13.91 -15.15 -9.25
C GLU A 233 13.20 -16.42 -9.76
N LEU A 234 11.94 -16.30 -10.22
CA LEU A 234 11.14 -17.40 -10.72
C LEU A 234 11.51 -17.76 -12.18
N ASN A 235 11.76 -16.77 -13.00
CA ASN A 235 12.20 -16.92 -14.38
C ASN A 235 13.02 -15.70 -14.82
N SER A 236 14.34 -15.84 -14.92
CA SER A 236 15.28 -14.79 -15.30
C SER A 236 15.15 -14.30 -16.73
N ASP A 237 14.51 -15.09 -17.61
CA ASP A 237 14.39 -14.79 -19.05
C ASP A 237 13.18 -13.92 -19.37
N VAL A 238 12.30 -13.70 -18.40
CA VAL A 238 11.12 -12.84 -18.55
C VAL A 238 11.51 -11.37 -18.49
N GLU A 239 11.11 -10.60 -19.49
CA GLU A 239 11.23 -9.15 -19.46
C GLU A 239 10.11 -8.55 -18.60
N VAL A 240 10.47 -7.73 -17.61
CA VAL A 240 9.51 -7.04 -16.74
C VAL A 240 9.50 -5.56 -17.04
N THR A 241 8.32 -5.02 -17.35
CA THR A 241 8.15 -3.58 -17.52
C THR A 241 7.27 -3.02 -16.41
N CYS A 242 7.87 -2.19 -15.56
CA CYS A 242 7.20 -1.54 -14.45
C CYS A 242 6.61 -0.19 -14.86
N PHE A 243 5.39 0.08 -14.38
CA PHE A 243 4.65 1.34 -14.57
C PHE A 243 4.18 1.85 -13.21
N GLY A 244 4.31 3.15 -12.98
CA GLY A 244 3.89 3.73 -11.71
C GLY A 244 3.33 5.14 -11.85
N GLN A 245 2.39 5.47 -10.96
CA GLN A 245 1.85 6.82 -10.83
C GLN A 245 1.97 7.30 -9.39
N GLU A 246 2.40 8.57 -9.22
CA GLU A 246 2.56 9.19 -7.91
C GLU A 246 2.24 10.68 -7.99
N PHE A 247 1.52 11.19 -7.00
CA PHE A 247 1.15 12.60 -6.94
C PHE A 247 2.07 13.45 -6.03
N ASN A 248 2.81 12.80 -5.11
CA ASN A 248 3.78 13.51 -4.27
C ASN A 248 5.08 13.74 -5.05
N PRO A 249 5.52 15.00 -5.21
CA PRO A 249 6.68 15.32 -6.03
C PRO A 249 7.98 14.66 -5.57
N SER A 250 8.21 14.59 -4.25
CA SER A 250 9.47 14.06 -3.69
C SER A 250 9.57 12.54 -3.84
N THR A 251 8.50 11.80 -3.53
CA THR A 251 8.48 10.33 -3.70
C THR A 251 8.50 9.95 -5.17
N PHE A 252 7.80 10.69 -6.05
CA PHE A 252 7.90 10.55 -7.50
C PHE A 252 9.33 10.71 -8.01
N ALA A 253 10.05 11.75 -7.52
CA ALA A 253 11.43 12.01 -7.93
C ALA A 253 12.37 10.84 -7.55
N ILE A 254 12.19 10.26 -6.36
CA ILE A 254 12.94 9.07 -5.92
C ILE A 254 12.60 7.87 -6.81
N ALA A 255 11.32 7.60 -7.05
CA ALA A 255 10.89 6.49 -7.91
C ALA A 255 11.45 6.60 -9.33
N LYS A 256 11.41 7.79 -9.92
CA LYS A 256 11.97 8.04 -11.26
C LYS A 256 13.49 7.85 -11.28
N ALA A 257 14.20 8.33 -10.25
CA ALA A 257 15.63 8.14 -10.12
C ALA A 257 16.03 6.66 -9.96
N ASP A 258 15.32 5.92 -9.12
CA ASP A 258 15.53 4.48 -8.93
C ASP A 258 15.33 3.70 -10.24
N MET A 259 14.26 3.99 -10.97
CA MET A 259 14.00 3.40 -12.29
C MET A 259 15.13 3.66 -13.28
N MET A 260 15.67 4.89 -13.34
CA MET A 260 16.78 5.25 -14.20
C MET A 260 18.07 4.48 -13.84
N ILE A 261 18.34 4.31 -12.55
CA ILE A 261 19.53 3.62 -12.03
C ILE A 261 19.46 2.11 -12.35
N ARG A 262 18.25 1.52 -12.29
CA ARG A 262 17.99 0.12 -12.63
C ARG A 262 18.03 -0.15 -14.13
N GLY A 263 18.02 0.90 -14.97
CA GLY A 263 18.03 0.78 -16.43
C GLY A 263 16.66 0.63 -17.07
N GLY A 264 15.57 0.75 -16.28
CA GLY A 264 14.19 0.77 -16.78
C GLY A 264 13.83 2.10 -17.44
N ASP A 265 12.69 2.16 -18.14
CA ASP A 265 12.24 3.40 -18.80
C ASP A 265 11.64 4.39 -17.78
N PRO A 266 12.28 5.53 -17.51
CA PRO A 266 11.80 6.54 -16.58
C PRO A 266 10.48 7.22 -17.01
N ASN A 267 10.06 7.08 -18.27
CA ASN A 267 8.79 7.62 -18.77
C ASN A 267 7.59 6.79 -18.30
N ASN A 268 7.83 5.58 -17.82
CA ASN A 268 6.80 4.74 -17.20
C ASN A 268 6.49 5.15 -15.77
N MET A 269 7.34 5.98 -15.14
CA MET A 269 7.05 6.64 -13.88
C MET A 269 6.40 7.99 -14.16
N ARG A 270 5.10 8.15 -13.84
CA ARG A 270 4.33 9.33 -14.21
C ARG A 270 3.83 10.09 -13.00
N PHE A 271 3.96 11.42 -13.08
CA PHE A 271 3.49 12.33 -12.05
C PHE A 271 2.04 12.71 -12.29
N GLY A 272 1.18 12.52 -11.30
CA GLY A 272 -0.24 12.89 -11.37
C GLY A 272 -1.07 12.19 -10.29
N ASP A 273 -2.22 12.75 -9.98
CA ASP A 273 -3.19 12.16 -9.07
C ASP A 273 -3.99 11.05 -9.75
N THR A 274 -3.97 9.86 -9.21
CA THR A 274 -4.59 8.66 -9.80
C THR A 274 -6.11 8.79 -9.98
N LEU A 275 -6.77 9.52 -9.11
CA LEU A 275 -8.22 9.65 -9.15
C LEU A 275 -8.68 10.75 -10.13
N SER A 276 -7.96 11.88 -10.18
CA SER A 276 -8.35 13.06 -10.96
C SER A 276 -7.55 13.28 -12.24
N ASP A 277 -6.36 12.70 -12.36
CA ASP A 277 -5.41 12.88 -13.47
C ASP A 277 -4.77 11.55 -13.87
N ASP A 278 -5.58 10.65 -14.47
CA ASP A 278 -5.13 9.32 -14.90
C ASP A 278 -4.06 9.42 -16.00
N GLN A 279 -2.85 9.07 -15.66
CA GLN A 279 -1.71 9.11 -16.57
C GLN A 279 -1.62 7.89 -17.51
N PHE A 280 -2.44 6.85 -17.29
CA PHE A 280 -2.45 5.62 -18.08
C PHE A 280 -3.85 5.27 -18.63
N PRO A 281 -4.57 6.19 -19.29
CA PRO A 281 -6.00 6.02 -19.62
C PRO A 281 -6.30 4.85 -20.58
N CYS A 282 -5.32 4.44 -21.40
CA CYS A 282 -5.48 3.38 -22.39
C CYS A 282 -4.60 2.16 -22.14
N PHE A 283 -3.98 2.07 -20.97
CA PHE A 283 -3.08 0.97 -20.62
C PHE A 283 -3.83 -0.14 -19.88
N THR A 284 -3.41 -1.37 -20.14
CA THR A 284 -3.78 -2.53 -19.32
C THR A 284 -2.53 -3.29 -18.92
N PHE A 285 -2.54 -3.88 -17.71
CA PHE A 285 -1.38 -4.49 -17.10
C PHE A 285 -1.69 -5.93 -16.67
N ARG A 286 -0.66 -6.78 -16.73
CA ARG A 286 -0.76 -8.18 -16.29
C ARG A 286 -0.91 -8.25 -14.77
N TYR A 287 -0.14 -7.45 -14.05
CA TYR A 287 -0.20 -7.37 -12.59
C TYR A 287 -0.38 -5.92 -12.13
N CYS A 288 -1.23 -5.74 -11.12
CA CYS A 288 -1.29 -4.51 -10.33
C CYS A 288 -0.96 -4.85 -8.87
N ILE A 289 -0.11 -4.06 -8.25
CA ILE A 289 0.23 -4.17 -6.84
C ILE A 289 0.21 -2.76 -6.24
N SER A 290 -0.55 -2.52 -5.17
CA SER A 290 -0.66 -1.16 -4.64
C SER A 290 -1.07 -1.13 -3.17
N ASN A 291 -0.57 -0.13 -2.46
CA ASN A 291 -1.02 0.23 -1.12
C ASN A 291 -1.52 1.68 -1.13
N PRO A 292 -2.77 1.94 -1.53
CA PRO A 292 -3.32 3.28 -1.54
C PRO A 292 -3.51 3.81 -0.11
N PRO A 293 -3.58 5.13 0.08
CA PRO A 293 -3.78 5.73 1.38
C PRO A 293 -5.14 5.34 1.98
N PHE A 294 -5.17 5.02 3.29
CA PHE A 294 -6.39 4.62 4.01
C PHE A 294 -7.15 5.81 4.56
N GLY A 295 -8.50 5.78 4.43
CA GLY A 295 -9.38 6.73 5.10
C GLY A 295 -9.20 8.19 4.67
N ILE A 296 -8.63 8.42 3.49
CA ILE A 296 -8.47 9.77 2.94
C ILE A 296 -9.76 10.20 2.27
N ASP A 297 -10.18 11.44 2.51
CA ASP A 297 -11.25 12.05 1.74
C ASP A 297 -10.79 12.36 0.32
N TRP A 298 -11.72 12.23 -0.64
CA TRP A 298 -11.50 12.56 -2.05
C TRP A 298 -12.28 13.81 -2.49
N LYS A 299 -12.51 14.71 -1.54
CA LYS A 299 -13.25 15.96 -1.79
C LYS A 299 -12.56 16.84 -2.82
N ARG A 300 -11.26 16.84 -2.86
CA ARG A 300 -10.45 17.58 -3.83
C ARG A 300 -10.66 17.04 -5.26
N GLU A 301 -10.73 15.73 -5.40
CA GLU A 301 -10.86 14.98 -6.65
C GLU A 301 -12.32 14.81 -7.07
N GLN A 302 -13.30 15.17 -6.20
CA GLN A 302 -14.72 14.89 -6.34
C GLN A 302 -15.28 15.24 -7.71
N LYS A 303 -15.00 16.45 -8.21
CA LYS A 303 -15.52 16.92 -9.50
C LYS A 303 -15.06 16.06 -10.67
N ALA A 304 -13.79 15.62 -10.66
CA ALA A 304 -13.22 14.79 -11.71
C ALA A 304 -13.78 13.36 -11.63
N VAL A 305 -13.85 12.79 -10.43
CA VAL A 305 -14.39 11.45 -10.16
C VAL A 305 -15.87 11.34 -10.54
N GLU A 306 -16.70 12.32 -10.15
CA GLU A 306 -18.13 12.36 -10.52
C GLU A 306 -18.32 12.53 -12.03
N ALA A 307 -17.53 13.37 -12.68
CA ALA A 307 -17.56 13.54 -14.12
C ALA A 307 -17.17 12.26 -14.87
N GLU A 308 -16.24 11.50 -14.33
CA GLU A 308 -15.85 10.21 -14.90
C GLU A 308 -16.89 9.12 -14.63
N ALA A 309 -17.48 9.05 -13.45
CA ALA A 309 -18.58 8.15 -13.14
C ALA A 309 -19.79 8.36 -14.05
N ALA A 310 -20.06 9.63 -14.41
CA ALA A 310 -21.16 9.98 -15.31
C ALA A 310 -20.99 9.47 -16.77
N LYS A 311 -19.77 9.03 -17.16
CA LYS A 311 -19.52 8.41 -18.48
C LYS A 311 -20.10 6.98 -18.57
N GLY A 312 -20.73 6.47 -17.52
CA GLY A 312 -21.27 5.12 -17.46
C GLY A 312 -20.17 4.06 -17.70
N LYS A 313 -20.45 3.03 -18.47
CA LYS A 313 -19.52 1.90 -18.68
C LYS A 313 -18.13 2.29 -19.22
N LEU A 314 -17.95 3.49 -19.68
CA LEU A 314 -16.65 4.01 -20.15
C LEU A 314 -15.84 4.68 -19.03
N GLY A 315 -16.44 4.94 -17.88
CA GLY A 315 -15.78 5.55 -16.73
C GLY A 315 -15.34 4.52 -15.69
N ARG A 316 -14.16 4.69 -15.12
CA ARG A 316 -13.61 3.81 -14.08
C ARG A 316 -14.55 3.68 -12.87
N PHE A 317 -15.25 4.74 -12.51
CA PHE A 317 -16.05 4.88 -11.28
C PHE A 317 -17.55 4.67 -11.47
N ALA A 318 -17.97 4.19 -12.63
CA ALA A 318 -19.38 3.94 -12.96
C ALA A 318 -20.11 2.96 -12.00
N PRO A 319 -19.49 1.92 -11.44
CA PRO A 319 -20.17 1.00 -10.54
C PRO A 319 -20.72 1.65 -9.27
N GLY A 320 -20.08 2.71 -8.78
CA GLY A 320 -20.53 3.43 -7.59
C GLY A 320 -19.49 4.40 -7.07
N LEU A 321 -19.93 5.33 -6.22
CA LEU A 321 -19.07 6.28 -5.53
C LEU A 321 -19.14 6.02 -4.03
N PRO A 322 -18.00 5.81 -3.35
CA PRO A 322 -17.95 5.67 -1.90
C PRO A 322 -18.24 7.00 -1.20
N LYS A 323 -18.35 6.99 0.13
CA LYS A 323 -18.46 8.24 0.91
C LYS A 323 -17.24 9.14 0.63
N ILE A 324 -17.47 10.46 0.58
CA ILE A 324 -16.39 11.44 0.35
C ILE A 324 -15.24 11.28 1.35
N SER A 325 -15.53 10.87 2.58
CA SER A 325 -14.52 10.67 3.63
C SER A 325 -13.70 9.37 3.49
N ASP A 326 -13.96 8.53 2.49
CA ASP A 326 -13.24 7.26 2.31
C ASP A 326 -13.13 6.88 0.83
N GLY A 327 -12.02 7.22 0.20
CA GLY A 327 -11.75 7.00 -1.23
C GLY A 327 -11.20 5.63 -1.61
N GLN A 328 -10.98 4.72 -0.66
CA GLN A 328 -10.25 3.47 -0.90
C GLN A 328 -10.83 2.63 -2.06
N GLN A 329 -12.14 2.50 -2.16
CA GLN A 329 -12.78 1.72 -3.22
C GLN A 329 -12.61 2.33 -4.63
N LEU A 330 -12.31 3.63 -4.74
CA LEU A 330 -11.97 4.24 -6.03
C LEU A 330 -10.65 3.68 -6.59
N PHE A 331 -9.67 3.42 -5.73
CA PHE A 331 -8.41 2.79 -6.15
C PHE A 331 -8.64 1.34 -6.61
N VAL A 332 -9.54 0.59 -5.95
CA VAL A 332 -9.93 -0.75 -6.41
C VAL A 332 -10.53 -0.68 -7.82
N LEU A 333 -11.47 0.23 -8.05
CA LEU A 333 -12.08 0.43 -9.37
C LEU A 333 -11.06 0.88 -10.42
N ASN A 334 -10.13 1.77 -10.06
CA ASN A 334 -9.04 2.16 -10.96
C ASN A 334 -8.20 0.95 -11.36
N GLY A 335 -7.72 0.16 -10.39
CA GLY A 335 -6.93 -1.03 -10.67
C GLY A 335 -7.66 -2.03 -11.56
N LEU A 336 -8.93 -2.34 -11.25
CA LEU A 336 -9.76 -3.23 -12.06
C LEU A 336 -9.92 -2.73 -13.50
N SER A 337 -10.08 -1.42 -13.70
CA SER A 337 -10.20 -0.85 -15.06
C SER A 337 -8.94 -1.06 -15.90
N LYS A 338 -7.79 -1.24 -15.25
CA LYS A 338 -6.46 -1.37 -15.86
C LYS A 338 -5.91 -2.80 -15.87
N LEU A 339 -6.65 -3.78 -15.35
CA LEU A 339 -6.24 -5.17 -15.49
C LEU A 339 -6.48 -5.68 -16.92
N ALA A 340 -5.44 -6.28 -17.51
CA ALA A 340 -5.55 -7.05 -18.74
C ALA A 340 -6.44 -8.30 -18.54
N PRO A 341 -6.97 -8.91 -19.61
CA PRO A 341 -7.55 -10.25 -19.51
C PRO A 341 -6.56 -11.22 -18.84
N GLY A 342 -7.03 -12.01 -17.88
CA GLY A 342 -6.19 -12.89 -17.07
C GLY A 342 -5.24 -12.17 -16.09
N GLY A 343 -5.35 -10.85 -15.97
CA GLY A 343 -4.56 -10.05 -15.03
C GLY A 343 -5.01 -10.23 -13.59
N LYS A 344 -4.07 -10.06 -12.65
CA LYS A 344 -4.30 -10.10 -11.20
C LYS A 344 -3.89 -8.79 -10.53
N MET A 345 -4.61 -8.42 -9.48
CA MET A 345 -4.28 -7.26 -8.63
C MET A 345 -4.23 -7.68 -7.17
N ALA A 346 -3.21 -7.26 -6.45
CA ALA A 346 -3.17 -7.26 -4.99
C ALA A 346 -3.21 -5.81 -4.48
N ILE A 347 -4.17 -5.50 -3.64
CA ILE A 347 -4.36 -4.15 -3.10
C ILE A 347 -4.65 -4.21 -1.60
N ILE A 348 -4.01 -3.33 -0.84
CA ILE A 348 -4.24 -3.24 0.61
C ILE A 348 -5.41 -2.31 0.87
N GLN A 349 -6.29 -2.72 1.79
CA GLN A 349 -7.46 -1.97 2.26
C GLN A 349 -7.55 -2.04 3.78
N ASN A 350 -8.22 -1.07 4.41
CA ASN A 350 -8.70 -1.24 5.78
C ASN A 350 -10.03 -2.02 5.80
N GLY A 351 -10.67 -2.14 6.97
CA GLY A 351 -11.92 -2.89 7.12
C GLY A 351 -13.16 -2.22 6.48
N SER A 352 -13.14 -0.89 6.28
CA SER A 352 -14.31 -0.14 5.79
C SER A 352 -14.88 -0.68 4.45
N PRO A 353 -14.07 -0.96 3.43
CA PRO A 353 -14.56 -1.50 2.15
C PRO A 353 -15.32 -2.82 2.25
N LEU A 354 -15.14 -3.58 3.32
CA LEU A 354 -15.81 -4.87 3.51
C LEU A 354 -17.30 -4.72 3.83
N PHE A 355 -17.70 -3.69 4.59
CA PHE A 355 -19.06 -3.57 5.13
C PHE A 355 -19.67 -2.17 5.04
N ALA A 356 -18.88 -1.12 4.73
CA ALA A 356 -19.42 0.24 4.69
C ALA A 356 -20.55 0.38 3.65
N GLY A 357 -21.53 1.20 3.98
CA GLY A 357 -22.66 1.52 3.12
C GLY A 357 -23.79 0.49 3.15
N ASP A 358 -25.01 1.00 3.09
CA ASP A 358 -26.24 0.21 3.08
C ASP A 358 -26.58 -0.32 1.67
N ALA A 359 -27.53 -1.25 1.57
CA ALA A 359 -28.03 -1.78 0.31
C ALA A 359 -28.38 -0.67 -0.71
N GLY A 360 -27.86 -0.77 -1.93
CA GLY A 360 -28.02 0.22 -2.98
C GLY A 360 -27.20 1.50 -2.82
N SER A 361 -26.31 1.58 -1.81
CA SER A 361 -25.35 2.68 -1.70
C SER A 361 -24.11 2.43 -2.58
N GLY A 362 -23.34 3.49 -2.85
CA GLY A 362 -22.14 3.39 -3.67
C GLY A 362 -21.16 2.29 -3.25
N PRO A 363 -20.75 2.22 -1.96
CA PRO A 363 -19.85 1.15 -1.49
C PRO A 363 -20.42 -0.26 -1.69
N SER A 364 -21.70 -0.46 -1.41
CA SER A 364 -22.37 -1.75 -1.61
C SER A 364 -22.46 -2.12 -3.10
N ASN A 365 -22.75 -1.14 -3.96
CA ASN A 365 -22.79 -1.35 -5.41
C ASN A 365 -21.41 -1.71 -5.99
N ILE A 366 -20.33 -1.14 -5.43
CA ILE A 366 -18.95 -1.50 -5.83
C ILE A 366 -18.67 -2.97 -5.47
N ARG A 367 -19.02 -3.42 -4.25
CA ARG A 367 -18.89 -4.84 -3.87
C ARG A 367 -19.74 -5.74 -4.76
N GLN A 368 -20.98 -5.35 -5.03
CA GLN A 368 -21.86 -6.05 -5.95
C GLN A 368 -21.19 -6.21 -7.32
N TYR A 369 -20.68 -5.13 -7.88
CA TYR A 369 -20.00 -5.13 -9.17
C TYR A 369 -18.80 -6.10 -9.22
N ILE A 370 -17.98 -6.11 -8.18
CA ILE A 370 -16.81 -6.98 -8.09
C ILE A 370 -17.21 -8.45 -7.95
N LEU A 371 -18.19 -8.75 -7.10
CA LEU A 371 -18.64 -10.12 -6.78
C LEU A 371 -19.46 -10.74 -7.92
N GLU A 372 -20.37 -9.97 -8.54
CA GLU A 372 -21.18 -10.45 -9.66
C GLU A 372 -20.37 -10.67 -10.95
N ASN A 373 -19.27 -9.93 -11.14
CA ASN A 373 -18.31 -10.19 -12.21
C ASN A 373 -17.30 -11.29 -11.88
N ASP A 374 -17.38 -11.87 -10.69
CA ASP A 374 -16.50 -12.95 -10.22
C ASP A 374 -15.01 -12.58 -10.20
N TRP A 375 -14.69 -11.34 -9.83
CA TRP A 375 -13.30 -10.86 -9.84
C TRP A 375 -12.60 -10.94 -8.48
N LEU A 376 -13.33 -11.01 -7.36
CA LEU A 376 -12.73 -11.17 -6.04
C LEU A 376 -12.30 -12.62 -5.84
N ASP A 377 -10.98 -12.86 -5.73
CA ASP A 377 -10.41 -14.20 -5.57
C ASP A 377 -10.18 -14.55 -4.09
N VAL A 378 -9.43 -13.71 -3.36
CA VAL A 378 -9.18 -13.91 -1.93
C VAL A 378 -9.11 -12.58 -1.18
N ILE A 379 -9.52 -12.59 0.07
CA ILE A 379 -9.22 -11.55 1.06
C ILE A 379 -8.40 -12.19 2.17
N VAL A 380 -7.21 -11.64 2.43
CA VAL A 380 -6.34 -12.03 3.54
C VAL A 380 -6.41 -10.95 4.62
N GLN A 381 -6.93 -11.28 5.79
CA GLN A 381 -6.88 -10.42 6.96
C GLN A 381 -5.51 -10.51 7.62
N LEU A 382 -4.84 -9.38 7.78
CA LEU A 382 -3.58 -9.30 8.50
C LEU A 382 -3.79 -8.98 9.99
N SER A 383 -2.78 -9.24 10.83
CA SER A 383 -2.81 -8.83 12.22
C SER A 383 -2.84 -7.31 12.36
N THR A 384 -3.24 -6.81 13.53
CA THR A 384 -3.05 -5.41 13.90
C THR A 384 -1.56 -5.05 13.95
N ASP A 385 -1.25 -3.76 13.98
CA ASP A 385 0.12 -3.26 14.16
C ASP A 385 1.13 -3.74 13.09
N GLN A 386 0.67 -4.01 11.86
CA GLN A 386 1.50 -4.41 10.73
C GLN A 386 2.10 -3.21 9.98
N PHE A 387 1.52 -2.03 10.10
CA PHE A 387 1.94 -0.82 9.40
C PHE A 387 2.54 0.22 10.35
N MET A 388 3.42 1.07 9.83
CA MET A 388 4.11 2.07 10.65
C MET A 388 3.23 3.25 11.04
N ASN A 389 2.17 3.52 10.28
CA ASN A 389 1.28 4.66 10.45
C ASN A 389 -0.11 4.31 11.01
N THR A 390 -0.42 3.02 11.16
CA THR A 390 -1.72 2.58 11.69
C THR A 390 -1.62 1.27 12.45
N GLY A 391 -2.35 1.17 13.56
CA GLY A 391 -2.49 -0.05 14.36
C GLY A 391 -3.74 -0.87 14.05
N ILE A 392 -4.56 -0.47 13.04
CA ILE A 392 -5.78 -1.20 12.69
C ILE A 392 -5.48 -2.47 11.90
N SER A 393 -6.43 -3.43 11.90
CA SER A 393 -6.39 -4.57 10.98
C SER A 393 -6.51 -4.09 9.54
N THR A 394 -5.70 -4.67 8.67
CA THR A 394 -5.69 -4.41 7.23
C THR A 394 -5.93 -5.70 6.46
N TYR A 395 -6.31 -5.56 5.22
CA TYR A 395 -6.74 -6.66 4.38
C TYR A 395 -6.06 -6.56 3.02
N ILE A 396 -5.46 -7.65 2.55
CA ILE A 396 -5.00 -7.77 1.17
C ILE A 396 -6.15 -8.35 0.36
N TRP A 397 -6.63 -7.59 -0.63
CA TRP A 397 -7.59 -8.07 -1.60
C TRP A 397 -6.84 -8.53 -2.85
N VAL A 398 -7.03 -9.78 -3.25
CA VAL A 398 -6.56 -10.27 -4.54
C VAL A 398 -7.75 -10.37 -5.48
N LEU A 399 -7.65 -9.65 -6.58
CA LEU A 399 -8.66 -9.64 -7.63
C LEU A 399 -8.07 -10.24 -8.91
N CYS A 400 -8.86 -11.04 -9.61
CA CYS A 400 -8.46 -11.74 -10.83
C CYS A 400 -9.58 -11.65 -11.87
N LYS A 401 -9.27 -11.22 -13.09
CA LYS A 401 -10.30 -11.13 -14.15
C LYS A 401 -10.69 -12.47 -14.76
N ASP A 402 -9.79 -13.45 -14.71
CA ASP A 402 -10.04 -14.80 -15.22
C ASP A 402 -9.58 -15.81 -14.18
N LYS A 403 -10.49 -16.18 -13.27
CA LYS A 403 -10.22 -17.18 -12.24
C LYS A 403 -10.10 -18.58 -12.86
N PRO A 404 -9.24 -19.47 -12.31
CA PRO A 404 -9.28 -20.88 -12.65
C PRO A 404 -10.66 -21.49 -12.38
N ALA A 405 -11.09 -22.47 -13.18
CA ALA A 405 -12.44 -23.04 -13.12
C ALA A 405 -12.87 -23.50 -11.71
N TYR A 406 -11.94 -24.01 -10.89
CA TYR A 406 -12.24 -24.47 -9.53
C TYR A 406 -12.49 -23.33 -8.54
N ARG A 407 -12.10 -22.08 -8.88
CA ARG A 407 -12.33 -20.85 -8.08
C ARG A 407 -13.51 -20.02 -8.58
N CYS A 408 -14.04 -20.32 -9.78
CA CYS A 408 -15.14 -19.55 -10.35
C CYS A 408 -16.38 -19.56 -9.45
N GLY A 409 -17.03 -18.39 -9.29
CA GLY A 409 -18.19 -18.18 -8.42
C GLY A 409 -17.91 -18.27 -6.92
N LYS A 410 -16.63 -18.31 -6.52
CA LYS A 410 -16.23 -18.47 -5.12
C LYS A 410 -15.21 -17.41 -4.70
N VAL A 411 -15.20 -17.11 -3.41
CA VAL A 411 -14.23 -16.23 -2.76
C VAL A 411 -13.60 -16.97 -1.59
N GLN A 412 -12.29 -16.94 -1.51
CA GLN A 412 -11.55 -17.45 -0.36
C GLN A 412 -11.35 -16.31 0.66
N LEU A 413 -11.63 -16.58 1.91
CA LEU A 413 -11.29 -15.72 3.03
C LEU A 413 -10.19 -16.40 3.84
N ILE A 414 -9.10 -15.68 4.10
CA ILE A 414 -7.98 -16.16 4.93
C ILE A 414 -7.85 -15.22 6.13
N ASP A 415 -8.07 -15.75 7.33
CA ASP A 415 -7.75 -15.05 8.56
C ASP A 415 -6.32 -15.37 8.97
N ALA A 416 -5.43 -14.40 8.73
CA ALA A 416 -4.02 -14.44 9.13
C ALA A 416 -3.73 -13.48 10.30
N SER A 417 -4.76 -13.12 11.10
CA SER A 417 -4.62 -12.23 12.25
C SER A 417 -3.69 -12.79 13.35
N HIS A 418 -3.48 -14.11 13.36
CA HIS A 418 -2.55 -14.81 14.23
C HIS A 418 -1.24 -15.25 13.53
N CYS A 419 -1.06 -14.87 12.27
CA CYS A 419 0.10 -15.24 11.46
C CYS A 419 1.13 -14.11 11.41
N TYR A 420 1.82 -13.89 12.52
CA TYR A 420 2.85 -12.86 12.66
C TYR A 420 3.89 -13.22 13.72
N GLU A 421 5.02 -12.53 13.66
CA GLU A 421 6.04 -12.54 14.71
C GLU A 421 6.19 -11.15 15.32
N GLN A 422 6.23 -11.09 16.64
CA GLN A 422 6.36 -9.82 17.36
C GLN A 422 7.78 -9.26 17.25
N ARG A 423 7.90 -7.99 16.88
CA ARG A 423 9.18 -7.28 16.79
C ARG A 423 9.75 -7.01 18.19
N ARG A 424 11.07 -7.11 18.30
CA ARG A 424 11.78 -6.69 19.53
C ARG A 424 11.69 -5.18 19.78
N LYS A 425 11.62 -4.38 18.71
CA LYS A 425 11.51 -2.92 18.77
C LYS A 425 10.47 -2.44 17.75
N ALA A 426 9.50 -1.67 18.20
CA ALA A 426 8.51 -1.07 17.34
C ALA A 426 9.14 -0.05 16.37
N ILE A 427 8.50 0.13 15.21
CA ILE A 427 8.83 1.17 14.23
C ILE A 427 7.54 1.94 13.95
N GLY A 428 7.42 3.15 14.46
CA GLY A 428 6.13 3.84 14.50
C GLY A 428 5.11 2.98 15.25
N THR A 429 3.96 2.69 14.64
CA THR A 429 2.96 1.78 15.19
C THR A 429 3.22 0.30 14.86
N LYS A 430 4.12 -0.01 13.92
CA LYS A 430 4.41 -1.41 13.53
C LYS A 430 5.11 -2.16 14.65
N ARG A 431 4.45 -3.20 15.15
CA ARG A 431 4.94 -4.11 16.22
C ARG A 431 5.06 -5.55 15.75
N ASN A 432 4.42 -5.88 14.64
CA ASN A 432 4.33 -7.23 14.10
C ASN A 432 4.97 -7.29 12.71
N ASP A 433 5.68 -8.38 12.43
CA ASP A 433 6.26 -8.70 11.13
C ASP A 433 5.62 -9.96 10.55
N ILE A 434 5.55 -10.05 9.24
CA ILE A 434 5.24 -11.28 8.52
C ILE A 434 6.57 -11.95 8.19
N SER A 435 6.98 -12.93 9.01
CA SER A 435 8.19 -13.71 8.74
C SER A 435 8.04 -14.56 7.48
N ASP A 436 9.15 -15.13 6.99
CA ASP A 436 9.12 -16.05 5.86
C ASP A 436 8.21 -17.24 6.14
N HIS A 437 8.23 -17.76 7.36
CA HIS A 437 7.32 -18.84 7.79
C HIS A 437 5.84 -18.41 7.75
N CYS A 438 5.51 -17.22 8.27
CA CYS A 438 4.15 -16.67 8.19
C CYS A 438 3.70 -16.53 6.72
N ARG A 439 4.57 -16.01 5.87
CA ARG A 439 4.31 -15.84 4.44
C ARG A 439 4.04 -17.18 3.75
N GLU A 440 4.87 -18.19 4.02
CA GLU A 440 4.70 -19.54 3.49
C GLU A 440 3.35 -20.14 3.87
N LEU A 441 2.91 -20.02 5.14
CA LEU A 441 1.61 -20.53 5.60
C LEU A 441 0.45 -19.84 4.87
N ILE A 442 0.49 -18.52 4.71
CA ILE A 442 -0.58 -17.76 4.03
C ILE A 442 -0.62 -18.11 2.55
N VAL A 443 0.52 -18.18 1.87
CA VAL A 443 0.62 -18.55 0.44
C VAL A 443 0.20 -19.99 0.23
N GLN A 444 0.56 -20.91 1.13
CA GLN A 444 0.11 -22.29 1.11
C GLN A 444 -1.42 -22.37 1.26
N ALA A 445 -2.02 -21.64 2.20
CA ALA A 445 -3.46 -21.58 2.39
C ALA A 445 -4.19 -21.09 1.13
N TYR A 446 -3.61 -20.08 0.46
CA TYR A 446 -4.13 -19.56 -0.80
C TYR A 446 -4.03 -20.59 -1.93
N GLY A 447 -2.86 -21.20 -2.12
CA GLY A 447 -2.58 -22.14 -3.23
C GLY A 447 -3.31 -23.47 -3.09
N GLU A 448 -3.36 -24.07 -1.89
CA GLU A 448 -4.06 -25.33 -1.64
C GLU A 448 -5.59 -25.22 -1.71
N TYR A 449 -6.15 -24.03 -1.54
CA TYR A 449 -7.57 -23.73 -1.70
C TYR A 449 -8.49 -24.69 -0.94
N ARG A 450 -8.24 -24.91 0.35
CA ARG A 450 -9.05 -25.80 1.19
C ARG A 450 -10.03 -25.01 2.04
N ASN A 451 -11.28 -25.50 2.08
CA ASN A 451 -12.32 -24.93 2.92
C ASN A 451 -12.19 -25.44 4.36
N ASN A 452 -12.43 -24.55 5.35
CA ASN A 452 -12.34 -24.84 6.77
C ASN A 452 -11.01 -25.49 7.18
N ALA A 453 -9.90 -24.98 6.64
CA ALA A 453 -8.54 -25.49 6.88
C ALA A 453 -7.74 -24.53 7.75
N VAL A 454 -6.89 -25.09 8.60
CA VAL A 454 -5.93 -24.38 9.45
C VAL A 454 -4.53 -24.73 8.96
N TYR A 455 -3.69 -23.71 8.82
CA TYR A 455 -2.30 -23.82 8.44
C TYR A 455 -1.42 -23.27 9.56
N GLY A 456 -0.49 -24.07 10.04
CA GLY A 456 0.32 -23.74 11.23
C GLY A 456 -0.24 -24.36 12.52
N ASP A 457 0.16 -23.80 13.65
CA ASP A 457 -0.23 -24.29 14.99
C ASP A 457 -1.12 -23.25 15.69
N LYS A 458 -2.36 -23.60 16.01
CA LYS A 458 -3.32 -22.73 16.74
C LYS A 458 -2.81 -22.27 18.12
N SER A 459 -1.82 -22.94 18.69
CA SER A 459 -1.15 -22.50 19.94
C SER A 459 -0.08 -21.43 19.71
N GLY A 460 0.22 -21.10 18.45
CA GLY A 460 1.28 -20.17 18.07
C GLY A 460 0.93 -19.39 16.80
N VAL A 461 1.73 -19.59 15.74
CA VAL A 461 1.56 -18.92 14.43
C VAL A 461 0.68 -19.77 13.53
N TYR A 462 -0.44 -19.22 13.06
CA TYR A 462 -1.35 -19.92 12.16
C TYR A 462 -2.22 -18.95 11.35
N CYS A 463 -2.82 -19.46 10.26
CA CYS A 463 -3.91 -18.84 9.56
C CYS A 463 -5.03 -19.84 9.24
N GLU A 464 -6.23 -19.34 9.04
CA GLU A 464 -7.42 -20.13 8.72
C GLU A 464 -7.98 -19.75 7.36
N SER A 465 -8.42 -20.75 6.58
CA SER A 465 -9.00 -20.57 5.25
C SER A 465 -10.45 -21.06 5.23
N LYS A 466 -11.36 -20.23 4.71
CA LYS A 466 -12.75 -20.58 4.43
C LYS A 466 -13.12 -20.13 3.03
N ILE A 467 -14.00 -20.90 2.36
CA ILE A 467 -14.43 -20.65 0.98
C ILE A 467 -15.94 -20.46 0.97
N PHE A 468 -16.39 -19.40 0.30
CA PHE A 468 -17.79 -19.00 0.18
C PHE A 468 -18.18 -18.85 -1.29
N GLY A 469 -19.46 -19.01 -1.61
CA GLY A 469 -20.00 -18.54 -2.88
C GLY A 469 -20.05 -17.02 -2.94
N SER A 470 -19.88 -16.42 -4.12
CA SER A 470 -19.99 -14.96 -4.25
C SER A 470 -21.38 -14.43 -3.82
N GLU A 471 -22.42 -15.24 -3.96
CA GLU A 471 -23.79 -14.94 -3.57
C GLU A 471 -24.02 -14.95 -2.05
N ASP A 472 -23.15 -15.65 -1.29
CA ASP A 472 -23.25 -15.72 0.19
C ASP A 472 -23.01 -14.34 0.85
N PHE A 473 -22.37 -13.42 0.12
CA PHE A 473 -22.12 -12.04 0.57
C PHE A 473 -23.26 -11.07 0.24
N GLY A 474 -24.23 -11.52 -0.54
CA GLY A 474 -25.36 -10.72 -0.95
C GLY A 474 -26.58 -10.89 -0.06
N TYR A 475 -27.39 -9.84 0.05
CA TYR A 475 -28.64 -9.87 0.77
C TYR A 475 -29.69 -8.96 0.13
N ASN A 476 -30.96 -9.31 0.32
CA ASN A 476 -32.09 -8.45 0.05
C ASN A 476 -32.45 -7.69 1.31
N LYS A 477 -32.27 -6.38 1.33
CA LYS A 477 -32.81 -5.54 2.39
C LYS A 477 -34.28 -5.29 2.11
N ILE A 478 -35.13 -5.94 2.88
CA ILE A 478 -36.59 -5.76 2.83
C ILE A 478 -37.04 -4.72 3.83
N VAL A 479 -38.12 -4.01 3.51
CA VAL A 479 -38.78 -3.09 4.45
C VAL A 479 -39.99 -3.76 5.01
N VAL A 480 -40.01 -3.89 6.33
CA VAL A 480 -41.12 -4.47 7.12
C VAL A 480 -41.99 -3.32 7.60
N GLU A 481 -43.21 -3.29 7.12
CA GLU A 481 -44.23 -2.32 7.55
C GLU A 481 -45.19 -2.97 8.53
N ARG A 482 -45.67 -2.18 9.50
CA ARG A 482 -46.73 -2.57 10.43
C ARG A 482 -47.86 -1.58 10.36
N PRO A 483 -49.14 -2.00 10.64
CA PRO A 483 -50.30 -1.13 10.52
C PRO A 483 -50.35 -0.07 11.60
N GLN A 484 -50.72 1.15 11.20
CA GLN A 484 -51.13 2.20 12.11
C GLN A 484 -52.44 1.80 12.77
N ARG A 485 -52.59 2.04 14.10
CA ARG A 485 -53.79 1.81 14.85
C ARG A 485 -54.37 3.13 15.34
N ASP A 486 -55.72 3.20 15.38
CA ASP A 486 -56.44 4.34 15.94
C ASP A 486 -56.49 4.28 17.50
N GLU A 487 -57.18 5.25 18.10
CA GLU A 487 -57.34 5.34 19.59
C GLU A 487 -58.05 4.12 20.19
N ASN A 488 -58.78 3.34 19.39
CA ASN A 488 -59.48 2.12 19.82
C ASN A 488 -58.64 0.86 19.58
N GLY A 489 -57.44 1.00 18.98
CA GLY A 489 -56.58 -0.12 18.65
C GLY A 489 -56.90 -0.78 17.28
N GLU A 490 -57.87 -0.26 16.53
CA GLU A 490 -58.27 -0.77 15.23
C GLU A 490 -57.29 -0.33 14.13
N ILE A 491 -57.09 -1.21 13.11
CA ILE A 491 -56.18 -0.92 11.99
C ILE A 491 -56.76 0.20 11.11
N VAL A 492 -56.01 1.25 10.93
CA VAL A 492 -56.39 2.37 10.03
C VAL A 492 -56.30 1.93 8.58
N MET A 493 -57.42 1.96 7.87
CA MET A 493 -57.50 1.57 6.45
C MET A 493 -57.62 2.76 5.55
N LYS A 494 -56.89 2.76 4.38
CA LYS A 494 -57.01 3.76 3.33
C LYS A 494 -57.08 3.04 1.98
N ARG A 495 -58.22 3.29 1.24
CA ARG A 495 -58.44 2.64 -0.05
C ARG A 495 -58.38 1.10 -0.01
N GLY A 496 -58.86 0.49 1.09
CA GLY A 496 -58.87 -0.96 1.25
C GLY A 496 -57.52 -1.61 1.63
N LYS A 497 -56.48 -0.80 1.95
CA LYS A 497 -55.15 -1.29 2.40
C LYS A 497 -54.84 -0.70 3.77
N PRO A 498 -54.14 -1.44 4.66
CA PRO A 498 -53.65 -0.90 5.91
C PRO A 498 -52.68 0.25 5.69
N VAL A 499 -52.80 1.29 6.52
CA VAL A 499 -51.85 2.40 6.54
C VAL A 499 -50.62 1.99 7.34
N ALA A 500 -49.43 2.17 6.77
CA ALA A 500 -48.19 1.87 7.47
C ALA A 500 -47.90 2.88 8.58
N ASP A 501 -47.57 2.39 9.77
CA ASP A 501 -47.01 3.21 10.84
C ASP A 501 -45.52 3.38 10.63
N THR A 502 -45.07 4.60 10.32
CA THR A 502 -43.67 4.89 10.07
C THR A 502 -42.79 4.75 11.30
N ALA A 503 -43.37 4.81 12.51
CA ALA A 503 -42.63 4.63 13.76
C ALA A 503 -42.33 3.14 14.05
N LEU A 504 -43.15 2.24 13.49
CA LEU A 504 -43.00 0.79 13.62
C LEU A 504 -42.31 0.14 12.42
N ARG A 505 -41.91 0.96 11.43
CA ARG A 505 -41.19 0.46 10.28
C ARG A 505 -39.83 -0.08 10.68
N ASP A 506 -39.49 -1.27 10.16
CA ASP A 506 -38.21 -1.93 10.38
C ASP A 506 -37.65 -2.48 9.07
N THR A 507 -36.42 -2.98 9.09
CA THR A 507 -35.79 -3.59 7.94
C THR A 507 -35.11 -4.89 8.32
N GLU A 508 -35.16 -5.88 7.40
CA GLU A 508 -34.47 -7.15 7.54
C GLU A 508 -33.53 -7.39 6.36
N ASN A 509 -32.38 -8.01 6.62
CA ASN A 509 -31.42 -8.43 5.61
C ASN A 509 -31.59 -9.94 5.34
N VAL A 510 -32.28 -10.27 4.27
CA VAL A 510 -32.51 -11.65 3.85
C VAL A 510 -31.39 -12.10 2.92
N PRO A 511 -30.58 -13.14 3.24
CA PRO A 511 -29.55 -13.65 2.36
C PRO A 511 -30.07 -13.92 0.94
N LEU A 512 -29.31 -13.59 -0.11
CA LEU A 512 -29.74 -13.82 -1.50
C LEU A 512 -30.08 -15.26 -1.81
N VAL A 513 -29.44 -16.21 -1.13
CA VAL A 513 -29.68 -17.65 -1.27
C VAL A 513 -31.01 -18.11 -0.64
N GLN A 514 -31.73 -17.25 0.05
CA GLN A 514 -33.01 -17.56 0.70
C GLN A 514 -34.19 -16.87 -0.01
N ASP A 515 -35.33 -17.59 -0.05
CA ASP A 515 -36.58 -16.99 -0.50
C ASP A 515 -37.09 -15.96 0.50
N ILE A 516 -37.43 -14.77 0.02
CA ILE A 516 -37.82 -13.63 0.86
C ILE A 516 -39.11 -13.93 1.62
N ASP A 517 -40.14 -14.51 0.97
CA ASP A 517 -41.44 -14.73 1.58
C ASP A 517 -41.35 -15.87 2.62
N ALA A 518 -40.55 -16.91 2.36
CA ALA A 518 -40.27 -17.98 3.31
C ALA A 518 -39.49 -17.50 4.53
N TYR A 519 -38.47 -16.66 4.34
CA TYR A 519 -37.72 -16.03 5.43
C TYR A 519 -38.63 -15.16 6.29
N PHE A 520 -39.46 -14.30 5.67
CA PHE A 520 -40.36 -13.39 6.35
C PHE A 520 -41.38 -14.17 7.20
N ALA A 521 -41.92 -15.25 6.66
CA ALA A 521 -42.88 -16.12 7.41
C ALA A 521 -42.22 -16.81 8.62
N ARG A 522 -40.94 -17.16 8.53
CA ARG A 522 -40.23 -17.87 9.61
C ARG A 522 -39.68 -16.92 10.67
N GLU A 523 -39.10 -15.79 10.28
CA GLU A 523 -38.32 -14.94 11.17
C GLU A 523 -39.09 -13.68 11.62
N VAL A 524 -40.06 -13.17 10.85
CA VAL A 524 -40.74 -11.90 11.16
C VAL A 524 -42.15 -12.13 11.68
N LEU A 525 -42.98 -12.92 10.97
CA LEU A 525 -44.38 -13.10 11.36
C LEU A 525 -44.62 -13.68 12.76
N PRO A 526 -43.75 -14.55 13.34
CA PRO A 526 -43.95 -15.01 14.72
C PRO A 526 -43.90 -13.89 15.77
N TYR A 527 -43.16 -12.81 15.47
CA TYR A 527 -42.97 -11.66 16.37
C TYR A 527 -43.85 -10.45 15.99
N ALA A 528 -44.26 -10.36 14.72
CA ALA A 528 -45.09 -9.29 14.18
C ALA A 528 -46.13 -9.87 13.21
N PRO A 529 -47.19 -10.51 13.70
CA PRO A 529 -48.18 -11.21 12.87
C PRO A 529 -48.97 -10.31 11.90
N ASP A 530 -48.99 -9.00 12.19
CA ASP A 530 -49.68 -7.97 11.39
C ASP A 530 -48.76 -7.26 10.39
N ALA A 531 -47.50 -7.68 10.30
CA ALA A 531 -46.50 -7.07 9.40
C ALA A 531 -46.66 -7.53 7.95
N TRP A 532 -46.18 -6.69 7.02
CA TRP A 532 -46.06 -7.04 5.60
C TRP A 532 -44.79 -6.45 4.99
N ILE A 533 -44.35 -7.01 3.86
CA ILE A 533 -43.19 -6.52 3.12
C ILE A 533 -43.64 -5.45 2.11
N ASP A 534 -42.98 -4.28 2.11
CA ASP A 534 -43.09 -3.33 1.01
C ASP A 534 -42.05 -3.73 -0.08
N LYS A 535 -42.50 -4.59 -1.01
CA LYS A 535 -41.62 -5.12 -2.07
C LYS A 535 -41.04 -4.01 -2.99
N SER A 536 -41.69 -2.83 -3.04
CA SER A 536 -41.21 -1.70 -3.86
C SER A 536 -39.95 -1.05 -3.28
N LYS A 537 -39.67 -1.26 -2.01
CA LYS A 537 -38.52 -0.72 -1.29
C LYS A 537 -37.39 -1.72 -1.08
N THR A 538 -37.55 -2.96 -1.54
CA THR A 538 -36.49 -3.98 -1.45
C THR A 538 -35.28 -3.55 -2.27
N LYS A 539 -34.08 -3.65 -1.68
CA LYS A 539 -32.81 -3.32 -2.31
C LYS A 539 -31.82 -4.47 -2.11
N VAL A 540 -31.03 -4.74 -3.14
CA VAL A 540 -29.90 -5.67 -3.03
C VAL A 540 -28.70 -4.96 -2.41
N GLY A 541 -28.04 -5.63 -1.47
CA GLY A 541 -26.80 -5.19 -0.85
C GLY A 541 -25.76 -6.31 -0.81
N TYR A 542 -24.52 -5.91 -0.67
CA TYR A 542 -23.39 -6.84 -0.52
C TYR A 542 -22.50 -6.42 0.64
N GLU A 543 -22.10 -7.39 1.47
CA GLU A 543 -21.26 -7.19 2.66
C GLU A 543 -20.36 -8.42 2.85
N ILE A 544 -19.13 -8.22 3.27
CA ILE A 544 -18.16 -9.30 3.53
C ILE A 544 -17.81 -9.28 5.03
N PRO A 545 -18.59 -9.93 5.88
CA PRO A 545 -18.42 -9.85 7.34
C PRO A 545 -17.32 -10.80 7.83
N MET A 546 -16.04 -10.47 7.55
CA MET A 546 -14.86 -11.27 7.91
C MET A 546 -14.92 -11.75 9.37
N THR A 547 -15.11 -10.85 10.31
CA THR A 547 -15.14 -11.17 11.76
C THR A 547 -16.22 -12.20 12.08
N ARG A 548 -17.40 -12.10 11.46
CA ARG A 548 -18.51 -13.05 11.70
C ARG A 548 -18.16 -14.47 11.25
N TYR A 549 -17.43 -14.61 10.16
CA TYR A 549 -17.11 -15.94 9.62
C TYR A 549 -16.02 -16.66 10.40
N PHE A 550 -15.11 -15.93 11.04
CA PHE A 550 -14.00 -16.50 11.82
C PHE A 550 -14.22 -16.38 13.33
N TYR A 551 -15.38 -15.84 13.77
CA TYR A 551 -15.71 -15.77 15.18
C TYR A 551 -15.97 -17.15 15.75
N GLU A 552 -15.16 -17.57 16.73
CA GLU A 552 -15.39 -18.72 17.57
C GLU A 552 -15.91 -18.22 18.92
N TYR A 553 -17.14 -18.59 19.29
CA TYR A 553 -17.72 -18.23 20.59
C TYR A 553 -16.88 -18.88 21.69
N GLN A 554 -16.21 -18.07 22.47
CA GLN A 554 -15.62 -18.51 23.74
C GLN A 554 -16.60 -18.25 24.86
N PRO A 555 -17.12 -19.29 25.54
CA PRO A 555 -17.99 -19.07 26.68
C PRO A 555 -17.20 -18.27 27.74
N PRO A 556 -17.85 -17.30 28.40
CA PRO A 556 -17.20 -16.57 29.49
C PRO A 556 -16.75 -17.55 30.57
N GLU A 557 -15.59 -17.27 31.13
CA GLU A 557 -15.02 -18.07 32.24
C GLU A 557 -16.08 -18.18 33.36
N PRO A 558 -16.32 -19.37 33.93
CA PRO A 558 -17.26 -19.52 35.01
C PRO A 558 -16.96 -18.56 36.16
N VAL A 559 -18.01 -17.96 36.73
CA VAL A 559 -17.85 -16.97 37.81
C VAL A 559 -17.10 -17.56 38.99
N ASP A 560 -17.32 -18.85 39.26
CA ASP A 560 -16.67 -19.56 40.37
C ASP A 560 -15.14 -19.65 40.18
N ASP A 561 -14.67 -19.91 38.97
CA ASP A 561 -13.24 -19.96 38.64
C ASP A 561 -12.58 -18.57 38.79
N ILE A 562 -13.30 -17.50 38.39
CA ILE A 562 -12.84 -16.11 38.56
C ILE A 562 -12.75 -15.79 40.06
N VAL A 563 -13.75 -16.16 40.87
CA VAL A 563 -13.78 -15.94 42.32
C VAL A 563 -12.63 -16.68 42.99
N GLU A 564 -12.40 -17.94 42.63
CA GLU A 564 -11.29 -18.74 43.17
C GLU A 564 -9.93 -18.10 42.87
N ARG A 565 -9.75 -17.61 41.63
CA ARG A 565 -8.51 -16.92 41.23
C ARG A 565 -8.32 -15.59 41.98
N ILE A 566 -9.39 -14.82 42.20
CA ILE A 566 -9.33 -13.58 43.00
C ILE A 566 -8.94 -13.91 44.43
N GLN A 567 -9.57 -14.91 45.07
CA GLN A 567 -9.26 -15.32 46.43
C GLN A 567 -7.80 -15.82 46.56
N LYS A 568 -7.28 -16.51 45.55
CA LYS A 568 -5.87 -16.94 45.52
C LYS A 568 -4.92 -15.74 45.47
N LEU A 569 -5.18 -14.77 44.58
CA LEU A 569 -4.39 -13.55 44.47
C LEU A 569 -4.44 -12.70 45.75
N GLU A 570 -5.60 -12.60 46.40
CA GLU A 570 -5.72 -11.90 47.69
C GLU A 570 -4.85 -12.53 48.78
N ARG A 571 -4.80 -13.89 48.86
CA ARG A 571 -3.91 -14.58 49.78
C ARG A 571 -2.44 -14.34 49.49
N GLU A 572 -2.05 -14.43 48.21
CA GLU A 572 -0.66 -14.17 47.77
C GLU A 572 -0.23 -12.71 48.06
N ILE A 573 -1.13 -11.74 47.89
CA ILE A 573 -0.89 -10.34 48.27
C ILE A 573 -0.74 -10.21 49.79
N ALA A 574 -1.64 -10.82 50.56
CA ALA A 574 -1.57 -10.79 52.04
C ALA A 574 -0.28 -11.41 52.57
N ASP A 575 0.11 -12.57 52.02
CA ASP A 575 1.36 -13.24 52.39
C ASP A 575 2.60 -12.43 52.01
N SER A 576 2.58 -11.78 50.85
CA SER A 576 3.65 -10.91 50.40
C SER A 576 3.79 -9.66 51.28
N LEU A 577 2.68 -9.04 51.65
CA LEU A 577 2.64 -7.91 52.58
C LEU A 577 3.14 -8.32 53.98
N ASN A 578 2.68 -9.47 54.51
CA ASN A 578 3.14 -10.01 55.78
C ASN A 578 4.67 -10.28 55.76
N THR A 579 5.17 -10.80 54.65
CA THR A 579 6.61 -11.05 54.49
C THR A 579 7.43 -9.74 54.44
N LEU A 580 6.89 -8.69 53.88
CA LEU A 580 7.51 -7.36 53.81
C LEU A 580 7.51 -6.67 55.18
N PHE A 581 6.40 -6.73 55.91
CA PHE A 581 6.24 -6.03 57.21
C PHE A 581 6.82 -6.79 58.40
N HIS A 582 7.11 -8.10 58.27
CA HIS A 582 7.70 -8.91 59.36
C HIS A 582 9.17 -9.23 59.14
N LYS A 583 9.85 -8.61 58.17
CA LYS A 583 11.31 -8.65 57.98
C LYS A 583 12.09 -7.58 58.79
N GLU A 584 11.42 -6.80 59.62
CA GLU A 584 12.02 -5.89 60.58
C GLU A 584 11.65 -6.36 62.01
N GLY A 585 12.32 -7.43 62.47
CA GLY A 585 12.30 -7.88 63.82
C GLY A 585 13.55 -8.70 64.18
#